data_d867ce697033c6c1b57cad3307d24371
#
_entry.id   d867ce697033c6c1b57cad3307d24371
#
_cell.length_a   1.000
_cell.length_b   1.000
_cell.length_c   1.000
_cell.angle_alpha   90.00
_cell.angle_beta   90.00
_cell.angle_gamma   90.00
#
_symmetry.space_group_name_H-M   'P 1'
#
loop_
_entity.id
_entity.type
_entity.pdbx_description
1 polymer ?
#
loop_
_entity_poly.entity_id
_entity_poly.type
_entity_poly.pdbx_seq_one_letter_code
_entity_poly.pdbx_strand_id
1 'polypeptide(L)'
;MLNLNLRTAFLITKAVIPSMVEHKQGKIVHIASRTGLKGEATVGPYSISKAGVIRLTETIAEEVRDYGINCNCVMPSVIDTEANRKAMSDADFSKWVRPEEIARVILFLCSDDAKIINGAAIPVYGQS
;
A
#
# COMPACT_ATOMS: atom_id res chain seq x y z
N MET A 1 -16.03 2.05 2.31
CA MET A 1 -14.57 2.38 2.30
C MET A 1 -13.80 1.70 3.40
N LEU A 2 -14.22 1.78 4.65
CA LEU A 2 -13.52 1.12 5.76
C LEU A 2 -13.51 -0.41 5.62
N ASN A 3 -14.64 -1.02 5.29
CA ASN A 3 -14.71 -2.47 5.06
C ASN A 3 -13.88 -2.91 3.85
N LEU A 4 -14.00 -2.20 2.73
CA LEU A 4 -13.32 -2.58 1.48
C LEU A 4 -11.80 -2.41 1.57
N ASN A 5 -11.34 -1.28 2.10
CA ASN A 5 -9.91 -0.95 2.09
C ASN A 5 -9.18 -1.45 3.34
N LEU A 6 -9.70 -1.14 4.54
CA LEU A 6 -8.99 -1.41 5.79
C LEU A 6 -9.30 -2.80 6.35
N ARG A 7 -10.57 -3.15 6.47
CA ARG A 7 -10.94 -4.44 7.04
C ARG A 7 -10.45 -5.62 6.21
N THR A 8 -10.50 -5.53 4.88
CA THR A 8 -9.96 -6.58 4.01
C THR A 8 -8.45 -6.73 4.16
N ALA A 9 -7.69 -5.64 4.19
CA ALA A 9 -6.25 -5.67 4.43
C ALA A 9 -5.94 -6.34 5.77
N PHE A 10 -6.64 -5.96 6.83
CA PHE A 10 -6.49 -6.55 8.16
C PHE A 10 -6.76 -8.05 8.18
N LEU A 11 -7.89 -8.49 7.61
CA LEU A 11 -8.30 -9.90 7.63
C LEU A 11 -7.37 -10.79 6.82
N ILE A 12 -6.94 -10.35 5.64
CA ILE A 12 -6.00 -11.10 4.81
C ILE A 12 -4.65 -11.21 5.51
N THR A 13 -4.15 -10.12 6.06
CA THR A 13 -2.88 -10.10 6.81
C THR A 13 -2.94 -11.05 7.99
N LYS A 14 -4.00 -10.99 8.79
CA LYS A 14 -4.24 -11.92 9.90
C LYS A 14 -4.24 -13.38 9.47
N ALA A 15 -4.80 -13.67 8.30
CA ALA A 15 -4.91 -15.03 7.79
C ALA A 15 -3.56 -15.61 7.31
N VAL A 16 -2.67 -14.78 6.75
CA VAL A 16 -1.40 -15.26 6.16
C VAL A 16 -0.23 -15.29 7.15
N ILE A 17 -0.25 -14.45 8.18
CA ILE A 17 0.84 -14.32 9.16
C ILE A 17 1.20 -15.66 9.83
N PRO A 18 0.28 -16.50 10.32
CA PRO A 18 0.65 -17.74 10.98
C PRO A 18 1.52 -18.66 10.12
N SER A 19 1.20 -18.80 8.84
CA SER A 19 2.00 -19.58 7.89
C SER A 19 3.38 -18.96 7.65
N MET A 20 3.44 -17.63 7.50
CA MET A 20 4.71 -16.92 7.31
C MET A 20 5.61 -17.06 8.55
N VAL A 21 5.05 -16.98 9.74
CA VAL A 21 5.80 -17.17 11.01
C VAL A 21 6.34 -18.58 11.11
N GLU A 22 5.54 -19.59 10.77
CA GLU A 22 5.96 -20.99 10.75
C GLU A 22 7.14 -21.23 9.82
N HIS A 23 7.10 -20.65 8.62
CA HIS A 23 8.14 -20.77 7.60
C HIS A 23 9.30 -19.79 7.80
N LYS A 24 9.19 -18.85 8.74
CA LYS A 24 10.17 -17.77 8.99
C LYS A 24 10.51 -16.98 7.72
N GLN A 25 9.51 -16.77 6.89
CA GLN A 25 9.65 -16.08 5.62
C GLN A 25 8.31 -15.49 5.18
N GLY A 26 8.32 -14.25 4.72
CA GLY A 26 7.15 -13.62 4.17
C GLY A 26 7.39 -12.18 3.73
N LYS A 27 6.62 -11.76 2.75
CA LYS A 27 6.60 -10.38 2.25
C LYS A 27 5.14 -9.94 2.15
N ILE A 28 4.83 -8.85 2.80
CA ILE A 28 3.49 -8.25 2.77
C ILE A 28 3.65 -6.84 2.23
N VAL A 29 2.89 -6.51 1.19
CA VAL A 29 2.84 -5.16 0.63
C VAL A 29 1.39 -4.72 0.54
N HIS A 30 1.01 -3.75 1.36
CA HIS A 30 -0.31 -3.14 1.31
C HIS A 30 -0.37 -2.01 0.29
N ILE A 31 -1.54 -1.75 -0.24
CA ILE A 31 -1.80 -0.62 -1.12
C ILE A 31 -2.50 0.47 -0.33
N ALA A 32 -1.74 1.48 0.07
CA ALA A 32 -2.26 2.68 0.73
C ALA A 32 -2.59 3.77 -0.32
N SER A 33 -2.47 5.02 0.05
CA SER A 33 -2.65 6.15 -0.85
C SER A 33 -1.98 7.39 -0.25
N ARG A 34 -1.58 8.32 -1.09
CA ARG A 34 -1.14 9.64 -0.65
C ARG A 34 -2.17 10.35 0.24
N THR A 35 -3.46 10.16 -0.04
CA THR A 35 -4.54 10.72 0.78
C THR A 35 -4.61 10.14 2.20
N GLY A 36 -3.93 9.03 2.47
CA GLY A 36 -3.77 8.51 3.82
C GLY A 36 -2.82 9.33 4.71
N LEU A 37 -2.04 10.24 4.14
CA LEU A 37 -1.11 11.11 4.89
C LEU A 37 -1.77 12.38 5.41
N LYS A 38 -2.86 12.81 4.78
CA LYS A 38 -3.49 14.11 5.04
C LYS A 38 -4.97 14.06 4.71
N GLY A 39 -5.78 14.67 5.57
CA GLY A 39 -7.21 14.83 5.31
C GLY A 39 -7.47 15.80 4.16
N GLU A 40 -8.41 15.44 3.30
CA GLU A 40 -8.86 16.28 2.19
C GLU A 40 -10.38 16.39 2.20
N ALA A 41 -10.90 17.51 1.70
CA ALA A 41 -12.34 17.68 1.59
C ALA A 41 -12.97 16.61 0.70
N THR A 42 -14.16 16.16 1.07
CA THR A 42 -14.99 15.20 0.33
C THR A 42 -14.53 13.73 0.31
N VAL A 43 -13.32 13.42 0.78
CA VAL A 43 -12.76 12.05 0.76
C VAL A 43 -12.49 11.47 2.15
N GLY A 44 -13.22 11.93 3.17
CA GLY A 44 -13.01 11.53 4.56
C GLY A 44 -12.93 10.03 4.79
N PRO A 45 -13.94 9.21 4.46
CA PRO A 45 -13.91 7.77 4.68
C PRO A 45 -12.76 7.07 3.93
N TYR A 46 -12.45 7.51 2.73
CA TYR A 46 -11.32 6.98 1.95
C TYR A 46 -9.99 7.33 2.61
N SER A 47 -9.79 8.59 2.97
CA SER A 47 -8.58 9.07 3.65
C SER A 47 -8.33 8.33 4.97
N ILE A 48 -9.37 8.16 5.80
CA ILE A 48 -9.30 7.41 7.05
C ILE A 48 -8.91 5.96 6.79
N SER A 49 -9.54 5.30 5.81
CA SER A 49 -9.24 3.91 5.50
C SER A 49 -7.78 3.73 5.05
N LYS A 50 -7.27 4.63 4.23
CA LYS A 50 -5.88 4.57 3.74
C LYS A 50 -4.86 4.97 4.81
N ALA A 51 -5.18 5.90 5.70
CA ALA A 51 -4.40 6.17 6.90
C ALA A 51 -4.33 4.94 7.81
N GLY A 52 -5.45 4.25 7.98
CA GLY A 52 -5.52 2.98 8.71
C GLY A 52 -4.62 1.90 8.11
N VAL A 53 -4.56 1.78 6.79
CA VAL A 53 -3.66 0.83 6.10
C VAL A 53 -2.20 1.16 6.36
N ILE A 54 -1.81 2.44 6.38
CA ILE A 54 -0.44 2.84 6.71
C ILE A 54 -0.10 2.45 8.15
N ARG A 55 -0.96 2.73 9.11
CA ARG A 55 -0.75 2.36 10.52
C ARG A 55 -0.75 0.85 10.72
N LEU A 56 -1.62 0.12 10.04
CA LEU A 56 -1.61 -1.35 10.05
C LEU A 56 -0.26 -1.89 9.56
N THR A 57 0.26 -1.36 8.46
CA THR A 57 1.56 -1.74 7.91
C THR A 57 2.69 -1.58 8.94
N GLU A 58 2.76 -0.43 9.60
CA GLU A 58 3.77 -0.15 10.62
C GLU A 58 3.65 -1.11 11.82
N THR A 59 2.44 -1.32 12.30
CA THR A 59 2.16 -2.23 13.42
C THR A 59 2.57 -3.66 13.10
N ILE A 60 2.14 -4.18 11.95
CA ILE A 60 2.50 -5.54 11.52
C ILE A 60 4.01 -5.67 11.36
N ALA A 61 4.67 -4.68 10.76
CA ALA A 61 6.12 -4.70 10.59
C ALA A 61 6.86 -4.88 11.93
N GLU A 62 6.41 -4.20 12.99
CA GLU A 62 6.97 -4.36 14.33
C GLU A 62 6.69 -5.73 14.94
N GLU A 63 5.47 -6.26 14.75
CA GLU A 63 5.08 -7.56 15.32
C GLU A 63 5.81 -8.74 14.69
N VAL A 64 6.16 -8.67 13.40
CA VAL A 64 6.67 -9.83 12.64
C VAL A 64 8.15 -9.73 12.25
N ARG A 65 8.83 -8.67 12.59
CA ARG A 65 10.23 -8.44 12.16
C ARG A 65 11.19 -9.54 12.57
N ASP A 66 11.00 -10.12 13.75
CA ASP A 66 11.88 -11.17 14.29
C ASP A 66 11.64 -12.55 13.65
N TYR A 67 10.63 -12.66 12.77
CA TYR A 67 10.27 -13.90 12.09
C TYR A 67 10.71 -13.95 10.62
N GLY A 68 11.55 -13.02 10.17
CA GLY A 68 11.98 -12.97 8.77
C GLY A 68 10.89 -12.48 7.81
N ILE A 69 9.93 -11.72 8.31
CA ILE A 69 8.80 -11.19 7.54
C ILE A 69 8.94 -9.68 7.41
N ASN A 70 8.76 -9.16 6.22
CA ASN A 70 8.68 -7.72 5.97
C ASN A 70 7.26 -7.30 5.62
N CYS A 71 6.83 -6.19 6.16
CA CYS A 71 5.54 -5.57 5.86
C CYS A 71 5.75 -4.10 5.50
N ASN A 72 5.40 -3.72 4.28
CA ASN A 72 5.52 -2.37 3.76
C ASN A 72 4.24 -1.99 3.04
N CYS A 73 4.08 -0.73 2.69
CA CYS A 73 3.03 -0.31 1.78
C CYS A 73 3.55 0.67 0.73
N VAL A 74 2.85 0.74 -0.38
CA VAL A 74 3.03 1.77 -1.40
C VAL A 74 1.90 2.78 -1.31
N MET A 75 2.20 4.04 -1.57
CA MET A 75 1.23 5.13 -1.55
C MET A 75 1.15 5.77 -2.94
N PRO A 76 0.26 5.29 -3.81
CA PRO A 76 0.04 5.93 -5.09
C PRO A 76 -0.61 7.31 -4.94
N SER A 77 -0.34 8.19 -5.89
CA SER A 77 -1.14 9.37 -6.16
C SER A 77 -2.32 8.99 -7.07
N VAL A 78 -2.39 9.53 -8.28
CA VAL A 78 -3.39 9.11 -9.26
C VAL A 78 -2.81 8.02 -10.16
N ILE A 79 -3.47 6.87 -10.19
CA ILE A 79 -3.08 5.75 -11.04
C ILE A 79 -3.77 5.92 -12.40
N ASP A 80 -3.03 5.77 -13.48
CA ASP A 80 -3.56 5.83 -14.84
C ASP A 80 -4.41 4.60 -15.15
N THR A 81 -5.70 4.73 -14.89
CA THR A 81 -6.72 3.72 -15.16
C THR A 81 -7.84 4.34 -15.99
N GLU A 82 -8.56 3.49 -16.71
CA GLU A 82 -9.73 3.94 -17.48
C GLU A 82 -10.77 4.64 -16.58
N ALA A 83 -11.00 4.10 -15.39
CA ALA A 83 -11.93 4.69 -14.43
C ALA A 83 -11.50 6.10 -13.98
N ASN A 84 -10.22 6.30 -13.69
CA ASN A 84 -9.69 7.61 -13.31
C ASN A 84 -9.70 8.59 -14.48
N ARG A 85 -9.40 8.15 -15.70
CA ARG A 85 -9.49 8.97 -16.89
C ARG A 85 -10.91 9.45 -17.15
N LYS A 86 -11.92 8.59 -16.93
CA LYS A 86 -13.33 8.97 -17.03
C LYS A 86 -13.75 9.96 -15.95
N ALA A 87 -13.28 9.75 -14.70
CA ALA A 87 -13.62 10.61 -13.57
C ALA A 87 -12.96 12.00 -13.63
N MET A 88 -11.79 12.10 -14.24
CA MET A 88 -10.97 13.32 -14.32
C MET A 88 -10.54 13.58 -15.77
N SER A 89 -11.52 13.71 -16.67
CA SER A 89 -11.28 13.79 -18.13
C SER A 89 -10.43 14.97 -18.59
N ASP A 90 -10.39 16.05 -17.81
CA ASP A 90 -9.61 17.27 -18.13
C ASP A 90 -8.18 17.25 -17.57
N ALA A 91 -7.79 16.18 -16.87
CA ALA A 91 -6.46 16.07 -16.29
C ALA A 91 -5.38 15.72 -17.34
N ASP A 92 -4.15 16.07 -17.02
CA ASP A 92 -2.99 15.64 -17.80
C ASP A 92 -2.57 14.23 -17.39
N PHE A 93 -3.03 13.23 -18.11
CA PHE A 93 -2.77 11.82 -17.84
C PHE A 93 -1.29 11.43 -17.95
N SER A 94 -0.49 12.21 -18.69
CA SER A 94 0.94 11.94 -18.84
C SER A 94 1.72 12.01 -17.53
N LYS A 95 1.18 12.70 -16.53
CA LYS A 95 1.76 12.84 -15.19
C LYS A 95 1.36 11.71 -14.25
N TRP A 96 0.38 10.91 -14.61
CA TRP A 96 -0.13 9.84 -13.76
C TRP A 96 0.78 8.61 -13.78
N VAL A 97 0.72 7.86 -12.70
CA VAL A 97 1.52 6.65 -12.53
C VAL A 97 0.82 5.47 -13.21
N ARG A 98 1.55 4.75 -14.03
CA ARG A 98 1.01 3.55 -14.67
C ARG A 98 1.00 2.37 -13.69
N PRO A 99 -0.02 1.49 -13.75
CA PRO A 99 -0.09 0.31 -12.91
C PRO A 99 1.17 -0.56 -12.97
N GLU A 100 1.78 -0.71 -14.14
CA GLU A 100 3.00 -1.50 -14.34
C GLU A 100 4.20 -0.94 -13.57
N GLU A 101 4.28 0.37 -13.41
CA GLU A 101 5.35 1.04 -12.66
C GLU A 101 5.21 0.75 -11.16
N ILE A 102 3.98 0.81 -10.64
CA ILE A 102 3.70 0.45 -9.24
C ILE A 102 4.00 -1.04 -9.01
N ALA A 103 3.62 -1.91 -9.94
CA ALA A 103 3.87 -3.34 -9.87
C ALA A 103 5.39 -3.65 -9.75
N ARG A 104 6.24 -2.91 -10.45
CA ARG A 104 7.70 -3.06 -10.34
C ARG A 104 8.22 -2.69 -8.96
N VAL A 105 7.68 -1.64 -8.34
CA VAL A 105 8.04 -1.26 -6.97
C VAL A 105 7.61 -2.35 -5.99
N ILE A 106 6.41 -2.88 -6.13
CA ILE A 106 5.91 -3.99 -5.31
C ILE A 106 6.81 -5.22 -5.46
N LEU A 107 7.19 -5.56 -6.69
CA LEU A 107 8.08 -6.69 -6.97
C LEU A 107 9.43 -6.51 -6.28
N PHE A 108 10.00 -5.31 -6.32
CA PHE A 108 11.24 -4.98 -5.59
C PHE A 108 11.07 -5.18 -4.08
N LEU A 109 9.99 -4.68 -3.49
CA LEU A 109 9.71 -4.84 -2.06
C LEU A 109 9.52 -6.30 -1.64
N CYS A 110 9.10 -7.17 -2.55
CA CYS A 110 8.98 -8.60 -2.33
C CYS A 110 10.28 -9.37 -2.56
N SER A 111 11.35 -8.71 -3.04
CA SER A 111 12.64 -9.34 -3.31
C SER A 111 13.56 -9.34 -2.08
N ASP A 112 14.61 -10.15 -2.13
CA ASP A 112 15.64 -10.18 -1.10
C ASP A 112 16.48 -8.87 -1.06
N ASP A 113 16.55 -8.14 -2.17
CA ASP A 113 17.23 -6.85 -2.22
C ASP A 113 16.59 -5.81 -1.30
N ALA A 114 15.31 -5.98 -0.99
CA ALA A 114 14.56 -5.10 -0.09
C ALA A 114 14.43 -5.66 1.34
N LYS A 115 15.19 -6.68 1.72
CA LYS A 115 15.03 -7.35 3.03
C LYS A 115 15.22 -6.45 4.25
N ILE A 116 15.93 -5.34 4.11
CA ILE A 116 16.13 -4.36 5.18
C ILE A 116 15.03 -3.29 5.23
N ILE A 117 14.12 -3.26 4.28
CA ILE A 117 13.01 -2.31 4.25
C ILE A 117 11.82 -2.94 4.99
N ASN A 118 11.42 -2.33 6.08
CA ASN A 118 10.33 -2.83 6.91
C ASN A 118 9.55 -1.67 7.55
N GLY A 119 8.24 -1.73 7.53
CA GLY A 119 7.36 -0.68 8.06
C GLY A 119 7.34 0.60 7.24
N ALA A 120 7.80 0.56 6.00
CA ALA A 120 7.88 1.74 5.15
C ALA A 120 6.57 2.00 4.40
N ALA A 121 6.22 3.28 4.30
CA ALA A 121 5.16 3.77 3.41
C ALA A 121 5.84 4.51 2.25
N ILE A 122 5.88 3.88 1.09
CA ILE A 122 6.69 4.33 -0.05
C ILE A 122 5.85 5.16 -1.01
N PRO A 123 6.16 6.46 -1.19
CA PRO A 123 5.50 7.29 -2.18
C PRO A 123 5.80 6.79 -3.59
N VAL A 124 4.75 6.57 -4.38
CA VAL A 124 4.84 6.19 -5.80
C VAL A 124 3.99 7.16 -6.61
N TYR A 125 4.38 8.43 -6.59
CA TYR A 125 3.58 9.53 -7.12
C TYR A 125 3.88 9.84 -8.60
N GLY A 126 5.03 9.41 -9.12
CA GLY A 126 5.49 9.85 -10.44
C GLY A 126 5.63 11.37 -10.48
N GLN A 127 4.92 12.00 -11.38
CA GLN A 127 4.89 13.46 -11.56
C GLN A 127 3.55 14.09 -11.09
N SER A 128 2.71 13.33 -10.40
CA SER A 128 1.38 13.83 -9.98
C SER A 128 1.28 14.15 -8.50
#